data_4b7c4a98d65624c4efaf123fc83aee76
#
_entry.id   4b7c4a98d65624c4efaf123fc83aee76
#
_cell.length_a   1.000
_cell.length_b   1.000
_cell.length_c   1.000
_cell.angle_alpha   90.00
_cell.angle_beta   90.00
_cell.angle_gamma   90.00
#
_symmetry.space_group_name_H-M   'P 1'
#
loop_
_entity.id
_entity.type
_entity.pdbx_description
1 polymer ?
#
loop_
_entity_poly.entity_id
_entity_poly.type
_entity_poly.pdbx_seq_one_letter_code
_entity_poly.pdbx_strand_id
1 'polypeptide(L)'
;MIFLLSVEQEYDELNHVMKIFQDTMMRLRYSAIPVVAAPHGYTLGGGCELCLQCDAVVPYSETYIGLVEAGIGLLPGGGGMKEMILRASDKFKKNDVEVNILQEYFMNIGMGKTATSGFEGYELDYFIKGRDITVMNKKNQINIAKQKALNLFDAGYTKPIERNDIKVLGKQALGMLYVGVDSLRAGDYISDHDKKIANKIAYVLCGGDLSQPTKVSEQYLLELEREAFISLCGERKTLERMQYMLKNGKPLRN
;
A
#
# COMPACT_ATOMS: atom_id res chain seq x y z
N MET A 1 5.75 16.78 -9.02
CA MET A 1 4.31 17.13 -9.15
C MET A 1 3.67 17.21 -7.76
N ILE A 2 3.44 16.13 -7.01
CA ILE A 2 2.79 16.14 -5.67
C ILE A 2 3.41 17.20 -4.74
N PHE A 3 4.75 17.24 -4.60
CA PHE A 3 5.44 18.23 -3.76
C PHE A 3 5.12 19.68 -4.18
N LEU A 4 5.13 20.00 -5.47
CA LEU A 4 4.84 21.35 -5.97
C LEU A 4 3.40 21.76 -5.66
N LEU A 5 2.43 20.91 -6.00
CA LEU A 5 1.02 21.17 -5.70
C LEU A 5 0.76 21.34 -4.19
N SER A 6 1.48 20.57 -3.36
CA SER A 6 1.38 20.69 -1.90
C SER A 6 1.97 22.01 -1.38
N VAL A 7 3.09 22.48 -1.95
CA VAL A 7 3.71 23.78 -1.60
C VAL A 7 2.83 24.94 -2.03
N GLU A 8 2.21 24.85 -3.20
CA GLU A 8 1.30 25.85 -3.76
C GLU A 8 -0.11 25.78 -3.13
N GLN A 9 -0.37 24.77 -2.28
CA GLN A 9 -1.66 24.51 -1.62
C GLN A 9 -2.82 24.28 -2.59
N GLU A 10 -2.53 23.78 -3.79
CA GLU A 10 -3.49 23.42 -4.83
C GLU A 10 -4.10 22.03 -4.55
N TYR A 11 -4.89 21.96 -3.47
CA TYR A 11 -5.43 20.68 -2.95
C TYR A 11 -6.47 20.05 -3.87
N ASP A 12 -7.25 20.85 -4.60
CA ASP A 12 -8.23 20.34 -5.57
C ASP A 12 -7.52 19.65 -6.75
N GLU A 13 -6.46 20.26 -7.27
CA GLU A 13 -5.64 19.67 -8.32
C GLU A 13 -4.89 18.43 -7.81
N LEU A 14 -4.38 18.49 -6.59
CA LEU A 14 -3.75 17.33 -5.94
C LEU A 14 -4.73 16.17 -5.81
N ASN A 15 -5.96 16.43 -5.38
CA ASN A 15 -7.03 15.44 -5.30
C ASN A 15 -7.35 14.84 -6.68
N HIS A 16 -7.42 15.68 -7.70
CA HIS A 16 -7.66 15.24 -9.07
C HIS A 16 -6.53 14.31 -9.58
N VAL A 17 -5.28 14.72 -9.39
CA VAL A 17 -4.09 13.93 -9.77
C VAL A 17 -4.05 12.59 -9.05
N MET A 18 -4.32 12.58 -7.74
CA MET A 18 -4.35 11.34 -6.97
C MET A 18 -5.50 10.43 -7.39
N LYS A 19 -6.66 11.01 -7.73
CA LYS A 19 -7.77 10.23 -8.29
C LYS A 19 -7.40 9.58 -9.62
N ILE A 20 -6.78 10.32 -10.55
CA ILE A 20 -6.30 9.77 -11.83
C ILE A 20 -5.31 8.63 -11.58
N PHE A 21 -4.42 8.78 -10.61
CA PHE A 21 -3.45 7.73 -10.25
C PHE A 21 -4.18 6.47 -9.76
N GLN A 22 -5.12 6.59 -8.82
CA GLN A 22 -5.94 5.49 -8.33
C GLN A 22 -6.77 4.84 -9.45
N ASP A 23 -7.44 5.64 -10.27
CA ASP A 23 -8.23 5.16 -11.41
C ASP A 23 -7.36 4.37 -12.41
N THR A 24 -6.12 4.82 -12.62
CA THR A 24 -5.15 4.12 -13.48
C THR A 24 -4.76 2.76 -12.89
N MET A 25 -4.52 2.69 -11.58
CA MET A 25 -4.25 1.43 -10.88
C MET A 25 -5.44 0.47 -10.95
N MET A 26 -6.66 0.99 -10.78
CA MET A 26 -7.88 0.16 -10.91
C MET A 26 -8.12 -0.30 -12.35
N ARG A 27 -7.75 0.48 -13.36
CA ARG A 27 -7.79 0.04 -14.77
C ARG A 27 -6.82 -1.11 -15.05
N LEU A 28 -5.67 -1.16 -14.38
CA LEU A 28 -4.77 -2.33 -14.45
C LEU A 28 -5.43 -3.55 -13.80
N ARG A 29 -5.96 -3.39 -12.58
CA ARG A 29 -6.61 -4.48 -11.83
C ARG A 29 -7.81 -5.08 -12.55
N TYR A 30 -8.63 -4.26 -13.19
CA TYR A 30 -9.86 -4.67 -13.89
C TYR A 30 -9.69 -4.67 -15.40
N SER A 31 -8.48 -4.89 -15.88
CA SER A 31 -8.18 -5.04 -17.30
C SER A 31 -8.93 -6.24 -17.89
N ALA A 32 -9.40 -6.11 -19.13
CA ALA A 32 -10.02 -7.22 -19.87
C ALA A 32 -8.99 -8.26 -20.36
N ILE A 33 -7.70 -7.96 -20.24
CA ILE A 33 -6.59 -8.86 -20.59
C ILE A 33 -5.67 -9.02 -19.37
N PRO A 34 -5.00 -10.17 -19.21
CA PRO A 34 -4.08 -10.38 -18.09
C PRO A 34 -2.96 -9.36 -18.03
N VAL A 35 -2.71 -8.81 -16.84
CA VAL A 35 -1.62 -7.89 -16.55
C VAL A 35 -0.61 -8.56 -15.62
N VAL A 36 0.63 -8.72 -16.06
CA VAL A 36 1.70 -9.36 -15.28
C VAL A 36 2.86 -8.40 -15.10
N ALA A 37 3.19 -8.08 -13.86
CA ALA A 37 4.36 -7.26 -13.52
C ALA A 37 5.64 -8.12 -13.42
N ALA A 38 6.77 -7.55 -13.84
CA ALA A 38 8.09 -8.17 -13.75
C ALA A 38 9.09 -7.24 -13.01
N PRO A 39 8.89 -7.01 -11.68
CA PRO A 39 9.72 -6.09 -10.93
C PRO A 39 11.12 -6.63 -10.66
N HIS A 40 12.11 -5.72 -10.56
CA HIS A 40 13.47 -6.01 -10.12
C HIS A 40 14.10 -4.76 -9.47
N GLY A 41 15.09 -4.97 -8.61
CA GLY A 41 15.72 -3.87 -7.88
C GLY A 41 14.73 -3.17 -6.96
N TYR A 42 14.87 -1.86 -6.78
CA TYR A 42 13.96 -1.09 -5.92
C TYR A 42 12.59 -0.90 -6.57
N THR A 43 11.60 -1.57 -6.00
CA THR A 43 10.20 -1.52 -6.41
C THR A 43 9.39 -0.96 -5.23
N LEU A 44 9.57 0.33 -4.97
CA LEU A 44 9.10 1.00 -3.77
C LEU A 44 7.91 1.93 -4.07
N GLY A 45 7.07 2.17 -3.05
CA GLY A 45 5.97 3.12 -3.14
C GLY A 45 5.03 2.80 -4.29
N GLY A 46 4.77 3.76 -5.18
CA GLY A 46 3.91 3.58 -6.36
C GLY A 46 4.30 2.40 -7.26
N GLY A 47 5.59 2.01 -7.31
CA GLY A 47 6.03 0.81 -8.01
C GLY A 47 5.55 -0.49 -7.32
N CYS A 48 5.54 -0.50 -5.99
CA CYS A 48 4.93 -1.57 -5.21
C CYS A 48 3.42 -1.58 -5.45
N GLU A 49 2.74 -0.44 -5.35
CA GLU A 49 1.30 -0.31 -5.56
C GLU A 49 0.87 -0.86 -6.93
N LEU A 50 1.64 -0.57 -8.00
CA LEU A 50 1.40 -1.13 -9.33
C LEU A 50 1.44 -2.66 -9.31
N CYS A 51 2.48 -3.26 -8.70
CA CYS A 51 2.61 -4.71 -8.60
C CYS A 51 1.42 -5.35 -7.86
N LEU A 52 0.90 -4.67 -6.82
CA LEU A 52 -0.23 -5.13 -6.04
C LEU A 52 -1.54 -5.21 -6.86
N GLN A 53 -1.67 -4.43 -7.93
CA GLN A 53 -2.87 -4.41 -8.78
C GLN A 53 -2.80 -5.39 -9.97
N CYS A 54 -1.67 -6.06 -10.20
CA CYS A 54 -1.53 -7.00 -11.31
C CYS A 54 -2.12 -8.38 -11.00
N ASP A 55 -2.55 -9.10 -12.04
CA ASP A 55 -3.07 -10.47 -11.94
C ASP A 55 -2.01 -11.46 -11.48
N ALA A 56 -0.75 -11.20 -11.83
CA ALA A 56 0.39 -11.93 -11.29
C ALA A 56 1.65 -11.06 -11.30
N VAL A 57 2.61 -11.44 -10.46
CA VAL A 57 3.90 -10.80 -10.37
C VAL A 57 5.01 -11.85 -10.58
N VAL A 58 5.99 -11.50 -11.40
CA VAL A 58 7.18 -12.34 -11.65
C VAL A 58 8.41 -11.56 -11.19
N PRO A 59 8.64 -11.46 -9.86
CA PRO A 59 9.78 -10.73 -9.35
C PRO A 59 11.09 -11.45 -9.64
N TYR A 60 12.16 -10.69 -9.92
CA TYR A 60 13.51 -11.19 -9.84
C TYR A 60 13.90 -11.41 -8.36
N SER A 61 14.78 -12.38 -8.08
CA SER A 61 15.23 -12.65 -6.70
C SER A 61 15.79 -11.40 -5.99
N GLU A 62 16.46 -10.52 -6.73
CA GLU A 62 16.95 -9.21 -6.26
C GLU A 62 15.88 -8.13 -6.46
N THR A 63 14.71 -8.33 -5.90
CA THR A 63 13.63 -7.34 -5.85
C THR A 63 13.43 -6.87 -4.43
N TYR A 64 13.58 -5.56 -4.21
CA TYR A 64 13.38 -4.87 -2.94
C TYR A 64 12.05 -4.13 -3.02
N ILE A 65 10.99 -4.74 -2.48
CA ILE A 65 9.62 -4.22 -2.63
C ILE A 65 9.03 -3.77 -1.29
N GLY A 66 8.31 -2.65 -1.29
CA GLY A 66 7.67 -2.15 -0.08
C GLY A 66 6.90 -0.85 -0.29
N LEU A 67 5.96 -0.61 0.62
CA LEU A 67 5.23 0.65 0.77
C LEU A 67 6.02 1.52 1.76
N VAL A 68 6.70 2.54 1.24
CA VAL A 68 7.72 3.31 1.99
C VAL A 68 7.33 4.78 2.19
N GLU A 69 6.12 5.15 1.87
CA GLU A 69 5.61 6.52 1.86
C GLU A 69 5.72 7.20 3.23
N ALA A 70 5.63 6.44 4.33
CA ALA A 70 5.80 6.94 5.69
C ALA A 70 7.17 7.62 5.90
N GLY A 71 8.21 7.15 5.21
CA GLY A 71 9.54 7.75 5.24
C GLY A 71 9.62 9.17 4.69
N ILE A 72 8.68 9.57 3.84
CA ILE A 72 8.58 10.92 3.28
C ILE A 72 7.40 11.72 3.85
N GLY A 73 6.79 11.24 4.93
CA GLY A 73 5.71 11.95 5.61
C GLY A 73 4.31 11.67 5.07
N LEU A 74 4.15 10.67 4.21
CA LEU A 74 2.90 10.30 3.56
C LEU A 74 2.46 8.87 3.92
N LEU A 75 1.33 8.44 3.41
CA LEU A 75 0.89 7.05 3.35
C LEU A 75 0.74 6.62 1.88
N PRO A 76 0.66 5.33 1.55
CA PRO A 76 0.35 4.87 0.21
C PRO A 76 -0.93 5.51 -0.32
N GLY A 77 -0.92 6.02 -1.55
CA GLY A 77 -2.05 6.79 -2.11
C GLY A 77 -2.59 6.27 -3.44
N GLY A 78 -1.95 5.26 -4.04
CA GLY A 78 -2.34 4.66 -5.33
C GLY A 78 -3.10 3.33 -5.20
N GLY A 79 -3.73 3.06 -4.05
CA GLY A 79 -4.45 1.83 -3.77
C GLY A 79 -3.63 0.81 -2.97
N GLY A 80 -2.45 1.18 -2.47
CA GLY A 80 -1.61 0.32 -1.65
C GLY A 80 -2.27 -0.03 -0.32
N MET A 81 -2.83 0.96 0.38
CA MET A 81 -3.59 0.74 1.61
C MET A 81 -4.81 -0.14 1.37
N LYS A 82 -5.61 0.20 0.35
CA LYS A 82 -6.79 -0.57 -0.06
C LYS A 82 -6.44 -2.04 -0.28
N GLU A 83 -5.37 -2.31 -1.01
CA GLU A 83 -4.97 -3.69 -1.31
C GLU A 83 -4.49 -4.45 -0.08
N MET A 84 -3.72 -3.81 0.81
CA MET A 84 -3.28 -4.45 2.05
C MET A 84 -4.44 -4.70 3.01
N ILE A 85 -5.45 -3.83 3.07
CA ILE A 85 -6.68 -4.05 3.84
C ILE A 85 -7.47 -5.24 3.27
N LEU A 86 -7.59 -5.34 1.95
CA LEU A 86 -8.25 -6.46 1.27
C LEU A 86 -7.56 -7.78 1.63
N ARG A 87 -6.22 -7.83 1.54
CA ARG A 87 -5.43 -9.03 1.89
C ARG A 87 -5.55 -9.39 3.38
N ALA A 88 -5.57 -8.40 4.26
CA ALA A 88 -5.83 -8.62 5.69
C ALA A 88 -7.23 -9.21 5.91
N SER A 89 -8.25 -8.61 5.29
CA SER A 89 -9.64 -9.09 5.35
C SER A 89 -9.79 -10.54 4.88
N ASP A 90 -9.09 -10.92 3.80
CA ASP A 90 -9.14 -12.29 3.27
C ASP A 90 -8.46 -13.32 4.20
N LYS A 91 -7.60 -12.87 5.11
CA LYS A 91 -6.96 -13.71 6.15
C LYS A 91 -7.79 -13.86 7.41
N PHE A 92 -8.77 -13.01 7.64
CA PHE A 92 -9.62 -13.09 8.84
C PHE A 92 -10.45 -14.37 8.85
N LYS A 93 -10.20 -15.22 9.84
CA LYS A 93 -10.93 -16.47 10.03
C LYS A 93 -11.83 -16.38 11.26
N LYS A 94 -12.89 -17.18 11.26
CA LYS A 94 -13.75 -17.32 12.45
C LYS A 94 -12.91 -17.76 13.65
N ASN A 95 -13.01 -17.03 14.75
CA ASN A 95 -12.29 -17.21 16.02
C ASN A 95 -10.81 -16.74 16.03
N ASP A 96 -10.32 -16.08 14.98
CA ASP A 96 -9.02 -15.40 15.03
C ASP A 96 -9.11 -14.08 15.79
N VAL A 97 -7.98 -13.63 16.31
CA VAL A 97 -7.81 -12.27 16.84
C VAL A 97 -7.42 -11.37 15.67
N GLU A 98 -8.43 -10.92 14.90
CA GLU A 98 -8.27 -10.22 13.63
C GLU A 98 -7.38 -8.97 13.74
N VAL A 99 -7.39 -8.29 14.89
CA VAL A 99 -6.56 -7.10 15.11
C VAL A 99 -5.06 -7.42 15.09
N ASN A 100 -4.64 -8.63 15.47
CA ASN A 100 -3.22 -9.02 15.40
C ASN A 100 -2.75 -9.08 13.95
N ILE A 101 -3.59 -9.62 13.05
CA ILE A 101 -3.29 -9.64 11.61
C ILE A 101 -3.17 -8.20 11.10
N LEU A 102 -4.13 -7.34 11.44
CA LEU A 102 -4.14 -5.94 11.01
C LEU A 102 -2.92 -5.17 11.55
N GLN A 103 -2.47 -5.48 12.78
CA GLN A 103 -1.29 -4.88 13.41
C GLN A 103 0.00 -5.20 12.62
N GLU A 104 0.15 -6.40 12.07
CA GLU A 104 1.31 -6.74 11.23
C GLU A 104 1.36 -5.86 9.98
N TYR A 105 0.24 -5.68 9.29
CA TYR A 105 0.16 -4.77 8.13
C TYR A 105 0.41 -3.32 8.52
N PHE A 106 -0.16 -2.88 9.64
CA PHE A 106 0.09 -1.55 10.19
C PHE A 106 1.58 -1.30 10.44
N MET A 107 2.27 -2.24 11.09
CA MET A 107 3.70 -2.12 11.35
C MET A 107 4.53 -2.13 10.07
N ASN A 108 4.20 -2.99 9.09
CA ASN A 108 4.91 -3.05 7.83
C ASN A 108 4.81 -1.72 7.06
N ILE A 109 3.62 -1.12 6.97
CA ILE A 109 3.40 0.15 6.27
C ILE A 109 3.95 1.33 7.07
N GLY A 110 3.66 1.40 8.37
CA GLY A 110 4.08 2.51 9.22
C GLY A 110 5.59 2.63 9.39
N MET A 111 6.29 1.51 9.39
CA MET A 111 7.75 1.47 9.43
C MET A 111 8.40 1.54 8.04
N GLY A 112 7.62 1.55 6.97
CA GLY A 112 8.12 1.52 5.60
C GLY A 112 8.95 0.26 5.32
N LYS A 113 8.51 -0.91 5.83
CA LYS A 113 9.27 -2.15 5.73
C LYS A 113 9.38 -2.58 4.27
N THR A 114 10.62 -2.79 3.84
CA THR A 114 10.95 -3.25 2.48
C THR A 114 11.44 -4.68 2.53
N ALA A 115 10.90 -5.54 1.68
CA ALA A 115 11.44 -6.87 1.47
C ALA A 115 12.86 -6.76 0.88
N THR A 116 13.79 -7.54 1.42
CA THR A 116 15.21 -7.57 1.02
C THR A 116 15.48 -8.55 -0.13
N SER A 117 14.45 -9.26 -0.55
CA SER A 117 14.49 -10.19 -1.70
C SER A 117 13.10 -10.45 -2.25
N GLY A 118 13.04 -10.98 -3.48
CA GLY A 118 11.79 -11.47 -4.07
C GLY A 118 11.13 -12.60 -3.27
N PHE A 119 11.88 -13.30 -2.41
CA PHE A 119 11.33 -14.35 -1.55
C PHE A 119 10.70 -13.77 -0.27
N GLU A 120 11.31 -12.79 0.37
CA GLU A 120 10.75 -12.11 1.55
C GLU A 120 9.47 -11.35 1.19
N GLY A 121 9.29 -10.95 -0.08
CA GLY A 121 8.05 -10.32 -0.55
C GLY A 121 6.79 -11.15 -0.31
N TYR A 122 6.92 -12.50 -0.23
CA TYR A 122 5.80 -13.38 0.15
C TYR A 122 5.50 -13.37 1.66
N GLU A 123 6.51 -13.14 2.49
CA GLU A 123 6.34 -13.07 3.95
C GLU A 123 5.67 -11.76 4.36
N LEU A 124 5.93 -10.70 3.59
CA LEU A 124 5.32 -9.38 3.79
C LEU A 124 3.99 -9.20 3.02
N ASP A 125 3.50 -10.27 2.40
CA ASP A 125 2.27 -10.26 1.59
C ASP A 125 2.26 -9.28 0.39
N TYR A 126 3.44 -8.86 -0.08
CA TYR A 126 3.54 -8.13 -1.35
C TYR A 126 3.38 -9.07 -2.56
N PHE A 127 3.73 -10.36 -2.38
CA PHE A 127 3.51 -11.41 -3.37
C PHE A 127 2.62 -12.52 -2.81
N ILE A 128 1.89 -13.22 -3.68
CA ILE A 128 0.92 -14.25 -3.32
C ILE A 128 1.46 -15.61 -3.72
N LYS A 129 1.59 -16.52 -2.74
CA LYS A 129 2.03 -17.91 -2.98
C LYS A 129 1.05 -18.64 -3.90
N GLY A 130 1.58 -19.37 -4.89
CA GLY A 130 0.78 -20.08 -5.88
C GLY A 130 0.33 -19.22 -7.08
N ARG A 131 0.27 -17.90 -6.94
CA ARG A 131 0.00 -16.93 -8.00
C ARG A 131 1.28 -16.41 -8.65
N ASP A 132 2.18 -15.91 -7.82
CA ASP A 132 3.39 -15.20 -8.23
C ASP A 132 4.60 -16.16 -8.29
N ILE A 133 5.61 -15.82 -9.09
CA ILE A 133 6.75 -16.71 -9.35
C ILE A 133 8.04 -15.91 -9.28
N THR A 134 8.85 -16.11 -8.23
CA THR A 134 10.19 -15.50 -8.15
C THR A 134 11.16 -16.21 -9.05
N VAL A 135 11.89 -15.45 -9.88
CA VAL A 135 12.88 -15.96 -10.84
C VAL A 135 14.31 -15.64 -10.39
N MET A 136 15.21 -16.61 -10.53
CA MET A 136 16.63 -16.45 -10.20
C MET A 136 17.46 -15.94 -11.39
N ASN A 137 17.00 -16.17 -12.62
CA ASN A 137 17.68 -15.72 -13.83
C ASN A 137 17.00 -14.47 -14.39
N LYS A 138 17.58 -13.31 -14.13
CA LYS A 138 17.06 -12.01 -14.59
C LYS A 138 16.88 -11.94 -16.11
N LYS A 139 17.77 -12.56 -16.89
CA LYS A 139 17.71 -12.54 -18.36
C LYS A 139 16.45 -13.24 -18.90
N ASN A 140 15.89 -14.17 -18.13
CA ASN A 140 14.70 -14.90 -18.53
C ASN A 140 13.40 -14.35 -17.89
N GLN A 141 13.47 -13.34 -17.03
CA GLN A 141 12.34 -12.81 -16.27
C GLN A 141 11.19 -12.36 -17.18
N ILE A 142 11.46 -11.56 -18.18
CA ILE A 142 10.43 -11.05 -19.12
C ILE A 142 9.79 -12.20 -19.91
N ASN A 143 10.56 -13.20 -20.31
CA ASN A 143 10.01 -14.37 -21.00
C ASN A 143 9.05 -15.15 -20.09
N ILE A 144 9.41 -15.36 -18.82
CA ILE A 144 8.54 -16.03 -17.82
C ILE A 144 7.27 -15.20 -17.57
N ALA A 145 7.40 -13.89 -17.42
CA ALA A 145 6.24 -13.00 -17.24
C ALA A 145 5.31 -13.05 -18.47
N LYS A 146 5.86 -13.02 -19.68
CA LYS A 146 5.08 -13.19 -20.92
C LYS A 146 4.36 -14.53 -20.96
N GLN A 147 5.05 -15.64 -20.64
CA GLN A 147 4.41 -16.96 -20.59
C GLN A 147 3.31 -17.01 -19.52
N LYS A 148 3.51 -16.38 -18.36
CA LYS A 148 2.47 -16.29 -17.33
C LYS A 148 1.23 -15.56 -17.84
N ALA A 149 1.38 -14.46 -18.56
CA ALA A 149 0.26 -13.72 -19.16
C ALA A 149 -0.48 -14.57 -20.22
N LEU A 150 0.28 -15.25 -21.11
CA LEU A 150 -0.29 -16.14 -22.11
C LEU A 150 -1.05 -17.32 -21.47
N ASN A 151 -0.47 -17.94 -20.45
CA ASN A 151 -1.11 -19.04 -19.72
C ASN A 151 -2.42 -18.60 -19.04
N LEU A 152 -2.46 -17.39 -18.48
CA LEU A 152 -3.69 -16.83 -17.93
C LEU A 152 -4.75 -16.63 -19.03
N PHE A 153 -4.35 -16.08 -20.18
CA PHE A 153 -5.24 -15.87 -21.32
C PHE A 153 -5.77 -17.21 -21.86
N ASP A 154 -4.91 -18.18 -22.11
CA ASP A 154 -5.28 -19.50 -22.66
C ASP A 154 -6.15 -20.31 -21.68
N ALA A 155 -6.02 -20.06 -20.37
CA ALA A 155 -6.87 -20.63 -19.35
C ALA A 155 -8.28 -20.01 -19.28
N GLY A 156 -8.60 -19.06 -20.16
CA GLY A 156 -9.92 -18.41 -20.20
C GLY A 156 -10.02 -17.26 -19.19
N TYR A 157 -8.98 -16.41 -19.12
CA TYR A 157 -8.96 -15.27 -18.22
C TYR A 157 -10.22 -14.40 -18.32
N THR A 158 -10.76 -14.04 -17.17
CA THR A 158 -11.80 -13.03 -17.01
C THR A 158 -11.33 -11.99 -15.98
N LYS A 159 -11.66 -10.73 -16.22
CA LYS A 159 -11.32 -9.67 -15.26
C LYS A 159 -11.89 -9.98 -13.86
N PRO A 160 -11.18 -9.65 -12.78
CA PRO A 160 -11.70 -9.79 -11.43
C PRO A 160 -13.02 -9.02 -11.23
N ILE A 161 -13.77 -9.41 -10.22
CA ILE A 161 -14.99 -8.69 -9.80
C ILE A 161 -14.60 -7.71 -8.69
N GLU A 162 -15.12 -6.49 -8.77
CA GLU A 162 -14.93 -5.48 -7.72
C GLU A 162 -15.45 -5.97 -6.38
N ARG A 163 -14.64 -5.80 -5.33
CA ARG A 163 -14.95 -6.26 -3.98
C ARG A 163 -15.77 -5.23 -3.23
N ASN A 164 -16.89 -5.68 -2.67
CA ASN A 164 -17.77 -4.90 -1.80
C ASN A 164 -17.95 -5.54 -0.42
N ASP A 165 -17.11 -6.50 -0.11
CA ASP A 165 -17.21 -7.35 1.06
C ASP A 165 -15.95 -7.31 1.96
N ILE A 166 -15.11 -6.31 1.79
CA ILE A 166 -13.85 -6.14 2.51
C ILE A 166 -14.16 -5.77 3.96
N LYS A 167 -13.82 -6.65 4.89
CA LYS A 167 -14.05 -6.43 6.31
C LYS A 167 -13.01 -5.48 6.89
N VAL A 168 -13.47 -4.39 7.48
CA VAL A 168 -12.67 -3.46 8.30
C VAL A 168 -13.13 -3.53 9.75
N LEU A 169 -12.23 -3.25 10.70
CA LEU A 169 -12.48 -3.55 12.12
C LEU A 169 -13.07 -2.38 12.92
N GLY A 170 -13.10 -1.16 12.34
CA GLY A 170 -13.71 0.01 12.94
C GLY A 170 -12.99 0.55 14.19
N LYS A 171 -13.71 1.35 14.98
CA LYS A 171 -13.16 2.11 16.13
C LYS A 171 -12.49 1.28 17.21
N GLN A 172 -12.92 0.05 17.44
CA GLN A 172 -12.32 -0.78 18.48
C GLN A 172 -10.86 -1.12 18.13
N ALA A 173 -10.61 -1.59 16.92
CA ALA A 173 -9.25 -1.86 16.45
C ALA A 173 -8.43 -0.57 16.32
N LEU A 174 -9.04 0.51 15.85
CA LEU A 174 -8.41 1.82 15.74
C LEU A 174 -7.90 2.31 17.09
N GLY A 175 -8.71 2.21 18.15
CA GLY A 175 -8.29 2.56 19.51
C GLY A 175 -7.09 1.74 20.00
N MET A 176 -7.03 0.45 19.69
CA MET A 176 -5.89 -0.41 20.03
C MET A 176 -4.61 0.03 19.30
N LEU A 177 -4.71 0.33 18.00
CA LEU A 177 -3.56 0.82 17.23
C LEU A 177 -3.09 2.19 17.73
N TYR A 178 -4.01 3.10 18.08
CA TYR A 178 -3.65 4.41 18.66
C TYR A 178 -2.89 4.29 19.98
N VAL A 179 -3.31 3.39 20.88
CA VAL A 179 -2.57 3.09 22.12
C VAL A 179 -1.16 2.60 21.82
N GLY A 180 -1.00 1.72 20.81
CA GLY A 180 0.31 1.27 20.36
C GLY A 180 1.18 2.42 19.85
N VAL A 181 0.62 3.31 19.04
CA VAL A 181 1.32 4.51 18.53
C VAL A 181 1.69 5.46 19.67
N ASP A 182 0.79 5.68 20.62
CA ASP A 182 1.06 6.53 21.80
C ASP A 182 2.19 5.96 22.66
N SER A 183 2.23 4.64 22.81
CA SER A 183 3.31 3.95 23.54
C SER A 183 4.67 4.12 22.84
N LEU A 184 4.71 4.01 21.51
CA LEU A 184 5.94 4.26 20.73
C LEU A 184 6.39 5.72 20.87
N ARG A 185 5.44 6.66 20.87
CA ARG A 185 5.77 8.09 21.05
C ARG A 185 6.23 8.39 22.48
N ALA A 186 5.59 7.83 23.48
CA ALA A 186 5.98 8.00 24.88
C ALA A 186 7.38 7.43 25.18
N GLY A 187 7.77 6.37 24.47
CA GLY A 187 9.12 5.79 24.55
C GLY A 187 10.16 6.47 23.66
N ASP A 188 9.83 7.59 22.99
CA ASP A 188 10.69 8.31 22.05
C ASP A 188 11.22 7.49 20.86
N TYR A 189 10.51 6.40 20.50
CA TYR A 189 10.82 5.60 19.30
C TYR A 189 10.40 6.29 18.01
N ILE A 190 9.42 7.20 18.06
CA ILE A 190 8.87 7.94 16.91
C ILE A 190 8.71 9.42 17.25
N SER A 191 8.82 10.31 16.25
CA SER A 191 8.54 11.74 16.40
C SER A 191 7.03 12.03 16.49
N ASP A 192 6.67 13.27 16.86
CA ASP A 192 5.26 13.70 16.84
C ASP A 192 4.66 13.64 15.43
N HIS A 193 5.49 13.87 14.40
CA HIS A 193 5.04 13.78 13.02
C HIS A 193 4.87 12.33 12.57
N ASP A 194 5.78 11.43 12.99
CA ASP A 194 5.60 9.98 12.75
C ASP A 194 4.32 9.47 13.42
N LYS A 195 4.02 9.93 14.66
CA LYS A 195 2.75 9.63 15.34
C LYS A 195 1.55 10.06 14.49
N LYS A 196 1.58 11.28 13.91
CA LYS A 196 0.50 11.77 13.05
C LYS A 196 0.30 10.88 11.83
N ILE A 197 1.39 10.52 11.14
CA ILE A 197 1.37 9.63 9.97
C ILE A 197 0.82 8.25 10.36
N ALA A 198 1.35 7.66 11.44
CA ALA A 198 0.92 6.36 11.94
C ALA A 198 -0.58 6.35 12.30
N ASN A 199 -1.09 7.42 12.92
CA ASN A 199 -2.51 7.56 13.21
C ASN A 199 -3.36 7.61 11.93
N LYS A 200 -2.90 8.28 10.88
CA LYS A 200 -3.59 8.29 9.58
C LYS A 200 -3.57 6.92 8.91
N ILE A 201 -2.45 6.20 8.98
CA ILE A 201 -2.34 4.81 8.49
C ILE A 201 -3.32 3.91 9.27
N ALA A 202 -3.34 3.98 10.60
CA ALA A 202 -4.27 3.21 11.44
C ALA A 202 -5.73 3.52 11.09
N TYR A 203 -6.07 4.81 10.91
CA TYR A 203 -7.40 5.26 10.54
C TYR A 203 -7.88 4.61 9.23
N VAL A 204 -7.06 4.64 8.18
CA VAL A 204 -7.40 4.02 6.89
C VAL A 204 -7.50 2.50 7.01
N LEU A 205 -6.54 1.84 7.68
CA LEU A 205 -6.54 0.38 7.88
C LEU A 205 -7.78 -0.13 8.62
N CYS A 206 -8.31 0.67 9.55
CA CYS A 206 -9.51 0.31 10.30
C CYS A 206 -10.82 0.66 9.59
N GLY A 207 -10.77 1.29 8.40
CA GLY A 207 -11.95 1.70 7.64
C GLY A 207 -12.53 3.04 8.06
N GLY A 208 -11.71 3.92 8.65
CA GLY A 208 -12.13 5.26 9.04
C GLY A 208 -12.93 5.29 10.34
N ASP A 209 -13.94 6.15 10.40
CA ASP A 209 -14.74 6.43 11.60
C ASP A 209 -15.94 5.50 11.79
N LEU A 210 -15.82 4.25 11.37
CA LEU A 210 -16.89 3.25 11.53
C LEU A 210 -16.94 2.75 12.98
N SER A 211 -18.15 2.75 13.57
CA SER A 211 -18.35 2.42 14.98
C SER A 211 -18.09 0.94 15.32
N GLN A 212 -18.23 0.04 14.32
CA GLN A 212 -18.12 -1.41 14.49
C GLN A 212 -17.52 -2.06 13.24
N PRO A 213 -17.06 -3.32 13.32
CA PRO A 213 -16.61 -4.06 12.14
C PRO A 213 -17.68 -4.06 11.05
N THR A 214 -17.28 -3.66 9.85
CA THR A 214 -18.20 -3.43 8.71
C THR A 214 -17.57 -3.95 7.43
N LYS A 215 -18.38 -4.35 6.48
CA LYS A 215 -17.93 -4.66 5.11
C LYS A 215 -18.05 -3.41 4.25
N VAL A 216 -16.98 -3.08 3.55
CA VAL A 216 -16.88 -1.89 2.69
C VAL A 216 -16.42 -2.27 1.27
N SER A 217 -16.60 -1.34 0.33
CA SER A 217 -16.13 -1.50 -1.05
C SER A 217 -14.67 -1.06 -1.22
N GLU A 218 -14.06 -1.49 -2.31
CA GLU A 218 -12.73 -0.99 -2.72
C GLU A 218 -12.77 0.53 -2.94
N GLN A 219 -13.83 1.04 -3.56
CA GLN A 219 -14.00 2.47 -3.81
C GLN A 219 -14.02 3.30 -2.52
N TYR A 220 -14.72 2.83 -1.49
CA TYR A 220 -14.72 3.46 -0.17
C TYR A 220 -13.31 3.57 0.41
N LEU A 221 -12.53 2.49 0.32
CA LEU A 221 -11.15 2.47 0.83
C LEU A 221 -10.22 3.39 0.03
N LEU A 222 -10.38 3.46 -1.29
CA LEU A 222 -9.63 4.38 -2.15
C LEU A 222 -9.91 5.84 -1.82
N GLU A 223 -11.15 6.20 -1.55
CA GLU A 223 -11.53 7.55 -1.14
C GLU A 223 -10.93 7.91 0.22
N LEU A 224 -11.03 7.00 1.18
CA LEU A 224 -10.46 7.17 2.52
C LEU A 224 -8.92 7.30 2.48
N GLU A 225 -8.25 6.48 1.67
CA GLU A 225 -6.81 6.53 1.44
C GLU A 225 -6.40 7.90 0.84
N ARG A 226 -7.11 8.36 -0.18
CA ARG A 226 -6.84 9.64 -0.86
C ARG A 226 -7.05 10.84 0.07
N GLU A 227 -8.15 10.85 0.84
CA GLU A 227 -8.41 11.89 1.83
C GLU A 227 -7.29 11.98 2.86
N ALA A 228 -6.88 10.84 3.43
CA ALA A 228 -5.80 10.77 4.39
C ALA A 228 -4.45 11.21 3.80
N PHE A 229 -4.15 10.81 2.55
CA PHE A 229 -2.96 11.22 1.80
C PHE A 229 -2.91 12.75 1.64
N ILE A 230 -3.98 13.36 1.15
CA ILE A 230 -4.06 14.81 0.92
C ILE A 230 -3.93 15.57 2.24
N SER A 231 -4.55 15.08 3.32
CA SER A 231 -4.43 15.71 4.63
C SER A 231 -2.99 15.77 5.14
N LEU A 232 -2.15 14.78 4.80
CA LEU A 232 -0.72 14.77 5.13
C LEU A 232 0.09 15.71 4.21
N CYS A 233 -0.33 15.90 2.97
CA CYS A 233 0.31 16.87 2.05
C CYS A 233 0.24 18.31 2.56
N GLY A 234 -0.77 18.66 3.37
CA GLY A 234 -0.90 19.97 4.02
C GLY A 234 0.03 20.18 5.23
N GLU A 235 0.76 19.16 5.66
CA GLU A 235 1.61 19.24 6.84
C GLU A 235 3.01 19.79 6.49
N ARG A 236 3.43 20.86 7.19
CA ARG A 236 4.76 21.46 6.99
C ARG A 236 5.90 20.45 7.09
N LYS A 237 5.85 19.54 8.08
CA LYS A 237 6.88 18.52 8.28
C LYS A 237 6.91 17.49 7.16
N THR A 238 5.78 17.18 6.55
CA THR A 238 5.70 16.36 5.33
C THR A 238 6.39 17.05 4.17
N LEU A 239 6.14 18.35 3.94
CA LEU A 239 6.82 19.13 2.90
C LEU A 239 8.34 19.14 3.11
N GLU A 240 8.81 19.33 4.35
CA GLU A 240 10.23 19.25 4.70
C GLU A 240 10.82 17.86 4.36
N ARG A 241 10.11 16.77 4.66
CA ARG A 241 10.53 15.39 4.33
C ARG A 241 10.59 15.16 2.83
N MET A 242 9.56 15.57 2.09
CA MET A 242 9.54 15.44 0.63
C MET A 242 10.68 16.22 -0.02
N GLN A 243 10.89 17.49 0.39
CA GLN A 243 11.97 18.32 -0.11
C GLN A 243 13.34 17.70 0.18
N TYR A 244 13.53 17.20 1.40
CA TYR A 244 14.79 16.58 1.81
C TYR A 244 15.08 15.31 0.99
N MET A 245 14.07 14.47 0.78
CA MET A 245 14.18 13.27 -0.06
C MET A 245 14.55 13.62 -1.50
N LEU A 246 13.89 14.61 -2.10
CA LEU A 246 14.18 15.06 -3.47
C LEU A 246 15.61 15.59 -3.62
N LYS A 247 16.13 16.28 -2.59
CA LYS A 247 17.46 16.86 -2.60
C LYS A 247 18.57 15.87 -2.27
N ASN A 248 18.33 14.96 -1.33
CA ASN A 248 19.38 14.14 -0.71
C ASN A 248 19.24 12.63 -1.01
N GLY A 249 18.11 12.17 -1.57
CA GLY A 249 17.84 10.76 -1.81
C GLY A 249 17.70 9.92 -0.54
N LYS A 250 17.46 10.56 0.62
CA LYS A 250 17.37 9.92 1.93
C LYS A 250 16.15 10.45 2.70
N PRO A 251 15.50 9.63 3.55
CA PRO A 251 14.41 10.10 4.39
C PRO A 251 14.93 11.04 5.48
N LEU A 252 14.12 12.07 5.81
CA LEU A 252 14.30 12.95 6.95
C LEU A 252 13.38 12.49 8.09
N ARG A 253 13.90 12.46 9.31
CA ARG A 253 13.08 12.32 10.53
C ARG A 253 13.09 13.65 11.29
N ASN A 254 11.92 14.28 11.42
CA ASN A 254 11.76 15.62 12.03
C ASN A 254 10.61 15.64 13.04
#